data_f9124af465b2ae44edff735f8ad74d7a
#
_entry.id   f9124af465b2ae44edff735f8ad74d7a
#
_cell.length_a   1.000
_cell.length_b   1.000
_cell.length_c   1.000
_cell.angle_alpha   90.00
_cell.angle_beta   90.00
_cell.angle_gamma   90.00
#
_symmetry.space_group_name_H-M   'P 1'
#
loop_
_entity.id
_entity.type
_entity.pdbx_description
1 polymer ?
#
loop_
_entity_poly.entity_id
_entity_poly.type
_entity_poly.pdbx_seq_one_letter_code
_entity_poly.pdbx_strand_id
1 'polypeptide(L)'
;MDKKKRSAAILVIAAVSLCLAAWLAKPETVNTIGSAVIAKAAAKDIYNVENQSAIRKTLDEQIAEGSYSEDDALMVYNPFGTNTLSMYTYFTTAQGAKISYTIHVADDDITDFTRSLNSDYETTHEYQLIGLVANRKNTITFHVEYEDGTSRDIDYTYTCGSLRGTEAVQLEKEEGSSKAEVSDGLYVILGNDSDDDDFMYYYDNNGILRGEVPIEGYRSHRLLFANECMYYSISTNKMAAMNALGQITNVFDLGNYELHHDYVFDDNGDMLILATDTTKETVEDMIVRLNVTTGDVSLVVDMGNLFTDYKAS
;
A
#
# COMPACT_ATOMS: atom_id res chain seq x y z
N MET A 1 -50.46 8.21 25.46
CA MET A 1 -49.24 7.78 24.76
C MET A 1 -48.25 8.92 24.88
N ASP A 2 -47.15 8.67 25.56
CA ASP A 2 -46.24 9.71 26.09
C ASP A 2 -45.46 10.40 24.91
N LYS A 3 -45.36 11.74 24.98
CA LYS A 3 -44.65 12.53 23.95
C LYS A 3 -43.22 12.06 23.71
N LYS A 4 -42.57 11.51 24.73
CA LYS A 4 -41.23 10.91 24.62
C LYS A 4 -41.19 9.64 23.76
N LYS A 5 -42.25 8.81 23.80
CA LYS A 5 -42.36 7.61 22.96
C LYS A 5 -42.60 7.95 21.49
N ARG A 6 -43.33 9.07 21.22
CA ARG A 6 -43.51 9.54 19.84
C ARG A 6 -42.21 10.11 19.24
N SER A 7 -41.43 10.86 20.01
CA SER A 7 -40.13 11.38 19.53
C SER A 7 -39.13 10.28 19.25
N ALA A 8 -39.06 9.25 20.10
CA ALA A 8 -38.16 8.09 19.85
C ALA A 8 -38.56 7.28 18.62
N ALA A 9 -39.89 7.06 18.41
CA ALA A 9 -40.38 6.36 17.23
C ALA A 9 -40.12 7.15 15.94
N ILE A 10 -40.24 8.47 15.94
CA ILE A 10 -39.94 9.32 14.78
C ILE A 10 -38.43 9.33 14.49
N LEU A 11 -37.56 9.31 15.49
CA LEU A 11 -36.13 9.23 15.29
C LEU A 11 -35.69 7.87 14.70
N VAL A 12 -36.29 6.78 15.15
CA VAL A 12 -36.00 5.44 14.63
C VAL A 12 -36.50 5.30 13.19
N ILE A 13 -37.69 5.83 12.86
CA ILE A 13 -38.20 5.81 11.49
C ILE A 13 -37.33 6.70 10.58
N ALA A 14 -36.84 7.85 11.05
CA ALA A 14 -35.96 8.70 10.26
C ALA A 14 -34.57 8.04 10.04
N ALA A 15 -34.03 7.35 11.03
CA ALA A 15 -32.77 6.60 10.89
C ALA A 15 -32.91 5.41 9.94
N VAL A 16 -34.01 4.64 10.04
CA VAL A 16 -34.30 3.53 9.12
C VAL A 16 -34.58 4.05 7.71
N SER A 17 -35.27 5.19 7.55
CA SER A 17 -35.51 5.78 6.24
C SER A 17 -34.24 6.34 5.59
N LEU A 18 -33.30 6.88 6.37
CA LEU A 18 -31.97 7.29 5.90
C LEU A 18 -31.11 6.08 5.49
N CYS A 19 -31.16 4.99 6.25
CA CYS A 19 -30.49 3.74 5.89
C CYS A 19 -31.11 3.10 4.64
N LEU A 20 -32.46 3.11 4.49
CA LEU A 20 -33.14 2.61 3.29
C LEU A 20 -32.89 3.51 2.06
N ALA A 21 -32.83 4.83 2.24
CA ALA A 21 -32.50 5.74 1.14
C ALA A 21 -31.05 5.60 0.67
N ALA A 22 -30.12 5.31 1.58
CA ALA A 22 -28.75 4.95 1.24
C ALA A 22 -28.66 3.57 0.54
N TRP A 23 -29.59 2.66 0.84
CA TRP A 23 -29.65 1.32 0.22
C TRP A 23 -30.33 1.29 -1.15
N LEU A 24 -31.17 2.29 -1.46
CA LEU A 24 -31.89 2.44 -2.74
C LEU A 24 -31.16 3.34 -3.75
N ALA A 25 -30.13 4.08 -3.34
CA ALA A 25 -29.24 4.73 -4.27
C ALA A 25 -28.35 3.64 -4.87
N LYS A 26 -28.47 3.34 -6.16
CA LYS A 26 -27.49 2.50 -6.88
C LYS A 26 -26.10 3.01 -6.53
N PRO A 27 -25.18 2.17 -6.04
CA PRO A 27 -23.87 2.63 -5.64
C PRO A 27 -23.03 2.94 -6.88
N GLU A 28 -23.03 4.20 -7.29
CA GLU A 28 -21.94 4.75 -8.08
C GLU A 28 -20.78 5.22 -7.17
N THR A 29 -20.85 4.94 -5.86
CA THR A 29 -19.87 5.40 -4.89
C THR A 29 -19.42 4.24 -4.02
N VAL A 30 -18.14 3.99 -4.06
CA VAL A 30 -17.41 3.10 -3.15
C VAL A 30 -17.73 3.45 -1.69
N ASN A 31 -18.03 2.46 -0.88
CA ASN A 31 -18.42 2.63 0.51
C ASN A 31 -17.23 3.13 1.34
N THR A 32 -17.27 4.39 1.81
CA THR A 32 -16.14 5.09 2.43
C THR A 32 -16.09 4.96 3.96
N ILE A 33 -16.90 4.09 4.58
CA ILE A 33 -17.07 4.05 6.05
C ILE A 33 -15.77 3.73 6.79
N GLY A 34 -14.88 2.93 6.21
CA GLY A 34 -13.58 2.60 6.82
C GLY A 34 -12.49 3.66 6.65
N SER A 35 -12.55 4.48 5.61
CA SER A 35 -11.47 5.40 5.23
C SER A 35 -11.35 6.64 6.10
N ALA A 36 -12.44 7.11 6.71
CA ALA A 36 -12.45 8.36 7.50
C ALA A 36 -11.61 8.26 8.79
N VAL A 37 -11.39 7.07 9.33
CA VAL A 37 -10.62 6.84 10.56
C VAL A 37 -9.12 6.76 10.26
N ILE A 38 -8.75 6.18 9.12
CA ILE A 38 -7.36 5.87 8.76
C ILE A 38 -6.67 7.04 8.03
N ALA A 39 -7.41 7.82 7.25
CA ALA A 39 -6.88 8.96 6.48
C ALA A 39 -6.20 10.06 7.32
N LYS A 40 -6.24 9.96 8.65
CA LYS A 40 -5.62 10.90 9.60
C LYS A 40 -4.50 10.27 10.45
N ALA A 41 -4.19 8.99 10.25
CA ALA A 41 -3.11 8.37 11.00
C ALA A 41 -1.76 8.99 10.61
N ALA A 42 -0.94 9.37 11.61
CA ALA A 42 0.45 9.74 11.36
C ALA A 42 1.22 8.53 10.83
N ALA A 43 2.34 8.75 10.11
CA ALA A 43 3.13 7.63 9.55
C ALA A 43 3.49 6.59 10.62
N LYS A 44 3.89 7.01 11.82
CA LYS A 44 4.18 6.13 12.96
C LYS A 44 3.02 5.23 13.40
N ASP A 45 1.77 5.63 13.15
CA ASP A 45 0.58 4.83 13.48
C ASP A 45 0.29 3.80 12.39
N ILE A 46 0.73 4.06 11.16
CA ILE A 46 0.68 3.12 10.04
C ILE A 46 1.61 1.93 10.31
N TYR A 47 2.81 2.19 10.83
CA TYR A 47 3.81 1.17 11.16
C TYR A 47 3.63 0.53 12.56
N ASN A 48 2.43 0.60 13.10
CA ASN A 48 2.04 -0.13 14.31
C ASN A 48 1.33 -1.44 13.92
N VAL A 49 2.00 -2.59 14.17
CA VAL A 49 1.53 -3.92 13.75
C VAL A 49 0.20 -4.31 14.42
N GLU A 50 -0.03 -3.88 15.67
CA GLU A 50 -1.29 -4.13 16.38
C GLU A 50 -2.45 -3.37 15.70
N ASN A 51 -2.23 -2.12 15.30
CA ASN A 51 -3.22 -1.33 14.54
C ASN A 51 -3.52 -2.00 13.19
N GLN A 52 -2.49 -2.46 12.48
CA GLN A 52 -2.64 -3.15 11.20
C GLN A 52 -3.45 -4.45 11.36
N SER A 53 -3.18 -5.21 12.41
CA SER A 53 -3.92 -6.43 12.75
C SER A 53 -5.38 -6.14 13.11
N ALA A 54 -5.65 -5.05 13.84
CA ALA A 54 -7.02 -4.63 14.17
C ALA A 54 -7.81 -4.21 12.91
N ILE A 55 -7.17 -3.53 11.96
CA ILE A 55 -7.75 -3.17 10.66
C ILE A 55 -8.07 -4.44 9.88
N ARG A 56 -7.12 -5.37 9.78
CA ARG A 56 -7.33 -6.66 9.10
C ARG A 56 -8.54 -7.41 9.68
N LYS A 57 -8.60 -7.51 11.00
CA LYS A 57 -9.73 -8.13 11.70
C LYS A 57 -11.07 -7.47 11.34
N THR A 58 -11.11 -6.14 11.26
CA THR A 58 -12.33 -5.41 10.86
C THR A 58 -12.75 -5.75 9.44
N LEU A 59 -11.81 -5.87 8.50
CA LEU A 59 -12.09 -6.29 7.13
C LEU A 59 -12.61 -7.73 7.09
N ASP A 60 -12.00 -8.65 7.86
CA ASP A 60 -12.46 -10.05 7.97
C ASP A 60 -13.88 -10.16 8.52
N GLU A 61 -14.21 -9.33 9.53
CA GLU A 61 -15.56 -9.25 10.09
C GLU A 61 -16.57 -8.76 9.04
N GLN A 62 -16.23 -7.71 8.26
CA GLN A 62 -17.07 -7.21 7.17
C GLN A 62 -17.28 -8.27 6.09
N ILE A 63 -16.23 -8.99 5.70
CA ILE A 63 -16.32 -10.09 4.73
C ILE A 63 -17.25 -11.19 5.25
N ALA A 64 -17.12 -11.58 6.53
CA ALA A 64 -17.91 -12.65 7.13
C ALA A 64 -19.39 -12.27 7.30
N GLU A 65 -19.69 -11.01 7.52
CA GLU A 65 -21.06 -10.49 7.72
C GLU A 65 -21.75 -10.12 6.41
N GLY A 66 -20.99 -9.86 5.33
CA GLY A 66 -21.48 -9.44 4.03
C GLY A 66 -21.69 -10.57 3.04
N SER A 67 -22.17 -10.20 1.86
CA SER A 67 -22.24 -11.07 0.69
C SER A 67 -21.85 -10.19 -0.52
N TYR A 68 -20.63 -10.41 -0.98
CA TYR A 68 -20.00 -9.55 -1.99
C TYR A 68 -19.85 -10.33 -3.29
N SER A 69 -20.36 -9.78 -4.36
CA SER A 69 -20.17 -10.29 -5.72
C SER A 69 -19.39 -9.28 -6.56
N GLU A 70 -19.04 -9.65 -7.76
CA GLU A 70 -18.37 -8.74 -8.70
C GLU A 70 -19.17 -7.47 -9.02
N ASP A 71 -20.51 -7.51 -8.91
CA ASP A 71 -21.41 -6.35 -9.10
C ASP A 71 -21.60 -5.52 -7.82
N ASP A 72 -21.24 -6.06 -6.66
CA ASP A 72 -21.36 -5.41 -5.34
C ASP A 72 -20.15 -5.79 -4.47
N ALA A 73 -18.97 -5.39 -4.92
CA ALA A 73 -17.72 -5.67 -4.26
C ALA A 73 -17.55 -4.84 -2.98
N LEU A 74 -16.96 -5.44 -1.93
CA LEU A 74 -16.44 -4.66 -0.81
C LEU A 74 -15.23 -3.86 -1.30
N MET A 75 -15.35 -2.55 -1.31
CA MET A 75 -14.27 -1.65 -1.70
C MET A 75 -13.99 -0.65 -0.58
N VAL A 76 -12.76 -0.63 -0.06
CA VAL A 76 -12.36 0.23 1.05
C VAL A 76 -11.09 1.00 0.64
N TYR A 77 -11.21 2.33 0.65
CA TYR A 77 -10.08 3.19 0.30
C TYR A 77 -8.97 3.09 1.34
N ASN A 78 -7.76 2.69 0.89
CA ASN A 78 -6.52 2.69 1.67
C ASN A 78 -6.69 2.29 3.15
N PRO A 79 -7.26 1.11 3.48
CA PRO A 79 -7.63 0.78 4.86
C PRO A 79 -6.41 0.72 5.79
N PHE A 80 -5.27 0.29 5.30
CA PHE A 80 -4.03 0.17 6.07
C PHE A 80 -3.22 1.48 6.15
N GLY A 81 -3.60 2.52 5.41
CA GLY A 81 -2.90 3.80 5.38
C GLY A 81 -1.58 3.79 4.60
N THR A 82 -1.18 2.66 4.05
CA THR A 82 0.15 2.42 3.47
C THR A 82 0.31 2.92 2.03
N ASN A 83 -0.78 3.19 1.31
CA ASN A 83 -0.69 3.76 -0.03
C ASN A 83 -1.90 4.65 -0.32
N THR A 84 -1.69 5.95 -0.38
CA THR A 84 -2.72 6.96 -0.60
C THR A 84 -3.48 6.78 -1.92
N LEU A 85 -2.90 6.12 -2.90
CA LEU A 85 -3.49 5.89 -4.22
C LEU A 85 -3.93 4.44 -4.43
N SER A 86 -4.47 3.81 -3.37
CA SER A 86 -4.91 2.41 -3.39
C SER A 86 -6.34 2.21 -2.90
N MET A 87 -6.89 1.06 -3.28
CA MET A 87 -8.20 0.58 -2.90
C MET A 87 -8.11 -0.90 -2.54
N TYR A 88 -8.53 -1.26 -1.32
CA TYR A 88 -8.76 -2.65 -0.99
C TYR A 88 -10.06 -3.11 -1.62
N THR A 89 -10.09 -4.33 -2.17
CA THR A 89 -11.29 -4.93 -2.73
C THR A 89 -11.42 -6.40 -2.37
N TYR A 90 -12.67 -6.82 -2.12
CA TYR A 90 -13.04 -8.22 -1.93
C TYR A 90 -14.38 -8.52 -2.60
N PHE A 91 -14.46 -9.61 -3.33
CA PHE A 91 -15.71 -10.15 -3.90
C PHE A 91 -15.55 -11.64 -4.25
N THR A 92 -16.68 -12.31 -4.53
CA THR A 92 -16.71 -13.66 -5.02
C THR A 92 -17.39 -13.74 -6.38
N THR A 93 -17.02 -14.73 -7.19
CA THR A 93 -17.64 -15.05 -8.46
C THR A 93 -18.31 -16.42 -8.41
N ALA A 94 -19.36 -16.61 -9.21
CA ALA A 94 -20.10 -17.88 -9.22
C ALA A 94 -19.33 -19.06 -9.81
N GLN A 95 -18.31 -18.78 -10.62
CA GLN A 95 -17.38 -19.74 -11.23
C GLN A 95 -15.98 -19.15 -11.21
N GLY A 96 -14.95 -19.96 -11.45
CA GLY A 96 -13.58 -19.48 -11.50
C GLY A 96 -13.40 -18.34 -12.50
N ALA A 97 -12.70 -17.30 -12.08
CA ALA A 97 -12.44 -16.13 -12.91
C ALA A 97 -11.00 -15.63 -12.78
N LYS A 98 -10.48 -15.07 -13.87
CA LYS A 98 -9.28 -14.23 -13.88
C LYS A 98 -9.69 -12.78 -13.88
N ILE A 99 -9.02 -12.00 -13.06
CA ILE A 99 -9.35 -10.59 -12.86
C ILE A 99 -8.19 -9.72 -13.32
N SER A 100 -8.49 -8.73 -14.12
CA SER A 100 -7.66 -7.55 -14.33
C SER A 100 -8.48 -6.29 -14.10
N TYR A 101 -7.82 -5.15 -13.95
CA TYR A 101 -8.52 -3.87 -13.80
C TYR A 101 -7.85 -2.77 -14.59
N THR A 102 -8.65 -1.79 -14.97
CA THR A 102 -8.19 -0.53 -15.56
C THR A 102 -8.67 0.63 -14.70
N ILE A 103 -7.77 1.56 -14.39
CA ILE A 103 -8.12 2.86 -13.80
C ILE A 103 -8.07 3.89 -14.91
N HIS A 104 -9.21 4.56 -15.12
CA HIS A 104 -9.41 5.64 -16.07
C HIS A 104 -9.82 6.92 -15.35
N VAL A 105 -9.32 8.06 -15.83
CA VAL A 105 -9.79 9.41 -15.45
C VAL A 105 -10.08 10.22 -16.71
N ALA A 106 -11.08 11.11 -16.64
CA ALA A 106 -11.43 11.98 -17.77
C ALA A 106 -10.46 13.17 -17.86
N ASP A 107 -9.19 12.87 -18.17
CA ASP A 107 -8.10 13.85 -18.32
C ASP A 107 -7.19 13.32 -19.42
N ASP A 108 -7.13 13.99 -20.56
CA ASP A 108 -6.41 13.53 -21.77
C ASP A 108 -4.88 13.39 -21.55
N ASP A 109 -4.33 14.07 -20.55
CA ASP A 109 -2.91 14.01 -20.21
C ASP A 109 -2.57 12.82 -19.31
N ILE A 110 -3.56 12.10 -18.80
CA ILE A 110 -3.38 10.96 -17.88
C ILE A 110 -3.80 9.66 -18.57
N THR A 111 -2.83 8.82 -18.87
CA THR A 111 -3.08 7.53 -19.51
C THR A 111 -3.76 6.54 -18.58
N ASP A 112 -4.51 5.61 -19.14
CA ASP A 112 -5.10 4.51 -18.40
C ASP A 112 -4.04 3.62 -17.76
N PHE A 113 -4.39 3.03 -16.61
CA PHE A 113 -3.52 2.14 -15.86
C PHE A 113 -4.18 0.78 -15.71
N THR A 114 -3.65 -0.23 -16.41
CA THR A 114 -4.20 -1.59 -16.42
C THR A 114 -3.24 -2.57 -15.76
N ARG A 115 -3.76 -3.46 -14.89
CA ARG A 115 -3.00 -4.52 -14.22
C ARG A 115 -3.81 -5.81 -14.09
N SER A 116 -3.13 -6.95 -14.23
CA SER A 116 -3.70 -8.25 -13.89
C SER A 116 -3.56 -8.50 -12.39
N LEU A 117 -4.54 -9.14 -11.78
CA LEU A 117 -4.58 -9.42 -10.34
C LEU A 117 -4.27 -10.88 -10.03
N ASN A 118 -4.73 -11.81 -10.87
CA ASN A 118 -4.44 -13.24 -10.75
C ASN A 118 -4.16 -13.86 -12.13
N SER A 119 -3.51 -15.02 -12.11
CA SER A 119 -3.20 -15.81 -13.33
C SER A 119 -4.07 -17.06 -13.46
N ASP A 120 -4.60 -17.55 -12.34
CA ASP A 120 -5.39 -18.76 -12.26
C ASP A 120 -6.88 -18.42 -12.10
N TYR A 121 -7.76 -19.36 -12.45
CA TYR A 121 -9.19 -19.19 -12.24
C TYR A 121 -9.54 -19.44 -10.79
N GLU A 122 -9.99 -18.40 -10.10
CA GLU A 122 -10.36 -18.42 -8.68
C GLU A 122 -11.81 -17.93 -8.52
N THR A 123 -12.44 -18.30 -7.40
CA THR A 123 -13.82 -17.84 -7.06
C THR A 123 -13.84 -16.81 -5.95
N THR A 124 -12.73 -16.62 -5.26
CA THR A 124 -12.58 -15.62 -4.20
C THR A 124 -11.48 -14.65 -4.58
N HIS A 125 -11.79 -13.39 -4.54
CA HIS A 125 -10.95 -12.31 -5.02
C HIS A 125 -10.72 -11.28 -3.91
N GLU A 126 -9.46 -11.15 -3.48
CA GLU A 126 -9.05 -10.22 -2.43
C GLU A 126 -7.76 -9.55 -2.84
N TYR A 127 -7.79 -8.22 -3.05
CA TYR A 127 -6.66 -7.50 -3.63
C TYR A 127 -6.51 -6.09 -3.06
N GLN A 128 -5.30 -5.55 -3.14
CA GLN A 128 -5.06 -4.12 -3.15
C GLN A 128 -4.91 -3.64 -4.59
N LEU A 129 -5.83 -2.81 -5.07
CA LEU A 129 -5.68 -2.07 -6.31
C LEU A 129 -4.83 -0.84 -6.05
N ILE A 130 -3.87 -0.56 -6.93
CA ILE A 130 -3.05 0.65 -6.89
C ILE A 130 -3.28 1.46 -8.16
N GLY A 131 -2.86 2.71 -8.18
CA GLY A 131 -2.90 3.53 -9.40
C GLY A 131 -4.05 4.52 -9.49
N LEU A 132 -4.82 4.72 -8.40
CA LEU A 132 -5.75 5.84 -8.31
C LEU A 132 -5.02 7.16 -8.59
N VAL A 133 -5.72 8.12 -9.17
CA VAL A 133 -5.18 9.45 -9.46
C VAL A 133 -5.75 10.45 -8.46
N ALA A 134 -4.84 11.15 -7.76
CA ALA A 134 -5.21 12.15 -6.76
C ALA A 134 -6.03 13.30 -7.36
N ASN A 135 -6.99 13.82 -6.59
CA ASN A 135 -7.88 14.92 -6.96
C ASN A 135 -8.67 14.68 -8.28
N ARG A 136 -8.94 13.42 -8.62
CA ARG A 136 -9.71 13.03 -9.80
C ARG A 136 -10.82 12.05 -9.43
N LYS A 137 -11.91 12.06 -10.23
CA LYS A 137 -12.86 10.97 -10.26
C LYS A 137 -12.24 9.84 -11.09
N ASN A 138 -11.96 8.74 -10.44
CA ASN A 138 -11.41 7.52 -11.04
C ASN A 138 -12.55 6.59 -11.41
N THR A 139 -12.55 6.04 -12.61
CA THR A 139 -13.36 4.87 -13.00
C THR A 139 -12.44 3.64 -12.89
N ILE A 140 -12.85 2.68 -12.09
CA ILE A 140 -12.18 1.40 -11.89
C ILE A 140 -13.01 0.37 -12.64
N THR A 141 -12.52 -0.13 -13.75
CA THR A 141 -13.17 -1.18 -14.54
C THR A 141 -12.52 -2.51 -14.22
N PHE A 142 -13.26 -3.44 -13.61
CA PHE A 142 -12.84 -4.83 -13.52
C PHE A 142 -13.16 -5.54 -14.82
N HIS A 143 -12.16 -6.20 -15.39
CA HIS A 143 -12.29 -7.12 -16.52
C HIS A 143 -12.29 -8.55 -15.96
N VAL A 144 -13.44 -9.19 -16.00
CA VAL A 144 -13.66 -10.54 -15.46
C VAL A 144 -13.71 -11.52 -16.61
N GLU A 145 -12.73 -12.43 -16.68
CA GLU A 145 -12.66 -13.54 -17.64
C GLU A 145 -12.98 -14.84 -16.90
N TYR A 146 -14.10 -15.47 -17.24
CA TYR A 146 -14.55 -16.70 -16.59
C TYR A 146 -13.95 -17.95 -17.26
N GLU A 147 -13.87 -19.04 -16.49
CA GLU A 147 -13.34 -20.33 -16.96
C GLU A 147 -14.13 -20.96 -18.11
N ASP A 148 -15.41 -20.57 -18.32
CA ASP A 148 -16.21 -20.99 -19.47
C ASP A 148 -15.92 -20.19 -20.75
N GLY A 149 -14.96 -19.25 -20.69
CA GLY A 149 -14.54 -18.39 -21.79
C GLY A 149 -15.41 -17.16 -22.02
N THR A 150 -16.42 -16.91 -21.17
CA THR A 150 -17.17 -15.66 -21.19
C THR A 150 -16.41 -14.57 -20.44
N SER A 151 -16.69 -13.31 -20.75
CA SER A 151 -16.10 -12.17 -20.05
C SER A 151 -17.10 -11.03 -19.88
N ARG A 152 -16.86 -10.18 -18.88
CA ARG A 152 -17.62 -8.94 -18.67
C ARG A 152 -16.78 -7.87 -18.01
N ASP A 153 -17.15 -6.62 -18.26
CA ASP A 153 -16.59 -5.45 -17.61
C ASP A 153 -17.57 -4.90 -16.56
N ILE A 154 -17.03 -4.45 -15.41
CA ILE A 154 -17.82 -3.92 -14.30
C ILE A 154 -17.15 -2.67 -13.79
N ASP A 155 -17.88 -1.56 -13.81
CA ASP A 155 -17.37 -0.24 -13.45
C ASP A 155 -17.71 0.13 -12.01
N TYR A 156 -16.70 0.65 -11.30
CA TYR A 156 -16.84 1.36 -10.03
C TYR A 156 -16.25 2.76 -10.18
N THR A 157 -16.78 3.73 -9.45
CA THR A 157 -16.20 5.07 -9.45
C THR A 157 -15.84 5.54 -8.05
N TYR A 158 -14.68 6.20 -7.95
CA TYR A 158 -14.19 6.76 -6.71
C TYR A 158 -13.52 8.11 -6.96
N THR A 159 -13.88 9.13 -6.17
CA THR A 159 -13.17 10.41 -6.21
C THR A 159 -12.06 10.41 -5.17
N CYS A 160 -10.82 10.30 -5.65
CA CYS A 160 -9.64 10.31 -4.79
C CYS A 160 -9.38 11.73 -4.26
N GLY A 161 -8.97 11.80 -2.98
CA GLY A 161 -8.55 13.05 -2.35
C GLY A 161 -7.15 13.50 -2.78
N SER A 162 -6.63 14.51 -2.07
CA SER A 162 -5.26 15.01 -2.29
C SER A 162 -4.22 14.00 -1.79
N LEU A 163 -3.03 14.07 -2.35
CA LEU A 163 -1.83 13.45 -1.80
C LEU A 163 -1.55 13.95 -0.38
N ARG A 164 -0.83 13.18 0.40
CA ARG A 164 -0.28 13.60 1.70
C ARG A 164 1.00 14.41 1.51
N GLY A 165 1.84 13.98 0.57
CA GLY A 165 3.05 14.67 0.16
C GLY A 165 2.78 15.78 -0.86
N THR A 166 3.85 16.31 -1.42
CA THR A 166 3.84 17.49 -2.33
C THR A 166 4.22 17.16 -3.76
N GLU A 167 4.33 15.86 -4.09
CA GLU A 167 4.76 15.43 -5.43
C GLU A 167 3.73 15.75 -6.51
N ALA A 168 4.23 15.88 -7.72
CA ALA A 168 3.40 16.09 -8.89
C ALA A 168 2.69 14.80 -9.31
N VAL A 169 1.41 14.91 -9.72
CA VAL A 169 0.64 13.77 -10.28
C VAL A 169 1.28 13.26 -11.57
N GLN A 170 1.95 14.14 -12.30
CA GLN A 170 2.64 13.80 -13.55
C GLN A 170 4.03 14.40 -13.56
N LEU A 171 5.04 13.58 -13.85
CA LEU A 171 6.41 14.03 -14.08
C LEU A 171 6.56 14.62 -15.48
N GLU A 172 7.43 15.61 -15.60
CA GLU A 172 7.91 16.06 -16.89
C GLU A 172 8.77 14.95 -17.52
N LYS A 173 8.48 14.62 -18.77
CA LYS A 173 9.12 13.52 -19.49
C LYS A 173 9.93 14.07 -20.64
N GLU A 174 11.23 13.82 -20.62
CA GLU A 174 12.13 14.16 -21.71
C GLU A 174 12.48 12.92 -22.54
N GLU A 175 12.58 13.09 -23.85
CA GLU A 175 13.05 12.02 -24.73
C GLU A 175 14.55 11.78 -24.54
N GLY A 176 14.91 10.55 -24.17
CA GLY A 176 16.30 10.12 -24.10
C GLY A 176 16.87 9.72 -25.46
N SER A 177 18.17 9.46 -25.48
CA SER A 177 18.85 8.94 -26.69
C SER A 177 18.73 7.44 -26.87
N SER A 178 18.30 6.69 -25.84
CA SER A 178 18.07 5.24 -25.90
C SER A 178 16.84 4.93 -26.74
N LYS A 179 16.95 3.88 -27.55
CA LYS A 179 15.81 3.31 -28.28
C LYS A 179 15.26 2.03 -27.65
N ALA A 180 15.79 1.67 -26.46
CA ALA A 180 15.24 0.57 -25.70
C ALA A 180 13.86 0.98 -25.15
N GLU A 181 12.89 0.09 -25.28
CA GLU A 181 11.58 0.27 -24.67
C GLU A 181 11.71 0.19 -23.14
N VAL A 182 10.97 1.05 -22.46
CA VAL A 182 10.84 1.00 -21.01
C VAL A 182 9.89 -0.15 -20.65
N SER A 183 10.28 -1.00 -19.70
CA SER A 183 9.42 -2.12 -19.29
C SER A 183 8.10 -1.60 -18.70
N ASP A 184 7.03 -2.36 -18.93
CA ASP A 184 5.74 -2.07 -18.28
C ASP A 184 5.80 -2.43 -16.82
N GLY A 185 5.92 -1.41 -15.97
CA GLY A 185 6.11 -1.57 -14.54
C GLY A 185 5.91 -0.25 -13.79
N LEU A 186 6.37 -0.23 -12.54
CA LEU A 186 6.40 0.97 -11.71
C LEU A 186 7.84 1.35 -11.41
N TYR A 187 8.11 2.63 -11.51
CA TYR A 187 9.39 3.25 -11.12
C TYR A 187 9.21 3.89 -9.76
N VAL A 188 10.11 3.56 -8.83
CA VAL A 188 9.99 3.99 -7.45
C VAL A 188 11.00 5.07 -7.15
N ILE A 189 10.53 6.23 -6.68
CA ILE A 189 11.33 7.22 -6.00
C ILE A 189 11.24 6.87 -4.51
N LEU A 190 12.39 6.63 -3.89
CA LEU A 190 12.48 6.01 -2.56
C LEU A 190 12.40 7.01 -1.39
N GLY A 191 12.08 8.26 -1.64
CA GLY A 191 12.04 9.35 -0.68
C GLY A 191 13.11 10.40 -0.96
N ASN A 192 13.17 11.45 -0.13
CA ASN A 192 14.01 12.63 -0.35
C ASN A 192 14.78 13.11 0.90
N ASP A 193 15.03 12.21 1.85
CA ASP A 193 15.80 12.46 3.08
C ASP A 193 15.15 13.49 4.03
N SER A 194 13.83 13.52 4.10
CA SER A 194 13.09 14.34 5.05
C SER A 194 13.22 13.79 6.47
N ASP A 195 13.38 14.66 7.47
CA ASP A 195 13.44 14.28 8.88
C ASP A 195 12.06 13.93 9.46
N ASP A 196 11.01 14.47 8.84
CA ASP A 196 9.61 14.20 9.16
C ASP A 196 8.99 13.40 8.00
N ASP A 197 7.73 13.02 8.11
CA ASP A 197 6.98 12.24 7.12
C ASP A 197 7.55 12.36 5.70
N ASP A 198 8.21 11.30 5.23
CA ASP A 198 8.69 11.18 3.86
C ASP A 198 7.82 10.19 3.10
N PHE A 199 8.02 10.06 1.79
CA PHE A 199 7.15 9.24 0.95
C PHE A 199 7.95 8.53 -0.12
N MET A 200 7.63 7.26 -0.36
CA MET A 200 7.98 6.60 -1.60
C MET A 200 6.88 6.85 -2.64
N TYR A 201 7.27 7.17 -3.86
CA TYR A 201 6.35 7.45 -4.95
C TYR A 201 6.51 6.45 -6.08
N TYR A 202 5.39 5.91 -6.58
CA TYR A 202 5.36 4.96 -7.67
C TYR A 202 4.84 5.63 -8.92
N TYR A 203 5.67 5.73 -9.95
CA TYR A 203 5.29 6.27 -11.25
C TYR A 203 5.22 5.16 -12.30
N ASP A 204 4.24 5.23 -13.19
CA ASP A 204 4.22 4.37 -14.37
C ASP A 204 5.21 4.88 -15.43
N ASN A 205 5.37 4.12 -16.53
CA ASN A 205 6.27 4.48 -17.63
C ASN A 205 5.80 5.70 -18.47
N ASN A 206 4.64 6.24 -18.18
CA ASN A 206 4.17 7.53 -18.72
C ASN A 206 4.43 8.69 -17.77
N GLY A 207 5.04 8.43 -16.61
CA GLY A 207 5.33 9.44 -15.60
C GLY A 207 4.12 9.83 -14.75
N ILE A 208 3.05 9.03 -14.75
CA ILE A 208 1.88 9.28 -13.93
C ILE A 208 2.06 8.64 -12.55
N LEU A 209 1.79 9.39 -11.50
CA LEU A 209 1.88 8.92 -10.12
C LEU A 209 0.77 7.90 -9.82
N ARG A 210 1.17 6.70 -9.43
CA ARG A 210 0.29 5.53 -9.20
C ARG A 210 0.33 5.01 -7.77
N GLY A 211 1.17 5.56 -6.91
CA GLY A 211 1.25 5.21 -5.50
C GLY A 211 2.02 6.24 -4.70
N GLU A 212 1.61 6.43 -3.46
CA GLU A 212 2.25 7.27 -2.46
C GLU A 212 2.26 6.50 -1.15
N VAL A 213 3.44 6.05 -0.73
CA VAL A 213 3.65 5.24 0.48
C VAL A 213 4.36 6.09 1.52
N PRO A 214 3.67 6.50 2.59
CA PRO A 214 4.29 7.28 3.66
C PRO A 214 5.29 6.42 4.44
N ILE A 215 6.44 6.99 4.81
CA ILE A 215 7.45 6.41 5.67
C ILE A 215 7.70 7.33 6.88
N GLU A 216 8.27 6.81 7.97
CA GLU A 216 8.42 7.57 9.23
C GLU A 216 9.39 8.74 9.08
N GLY A 217 10.38 8.63 8.20
CA GLY A 217 11.36 9.66 7.90
C GLY A 217 12.58 9.06 7.25
N TYR A 218 13.36 9.89 6.56
CA TYR A 218 14.47 9.45 5.73
C TYR A 218 14.01 8.56 4.56
N ARG A 219 14.75 8.51 3.47
CA ARG A 219 14.39 7.69 2.31
C ARG A 219 14.48 6.19 2.60
N SER A 220 13.73 5.39 1.87
CA SER A 220 14.06 3.98 1.72
C SER A 220 15.29 3.81 0.82
N HIS A 221 16.08 2.75 1.03
CA HIS A 221 17.27 2.52 0.20
C HIS A 221 17.01 1.53 -0.93
N ARG A 222 16.11 0.58 -0.70
CA ARG A 222 15.81 -0.51 -1.63
C ARG A 222 14.44 -1.12 -1.33
N LEU A 223 13.85 -1.74 -2.35
CA LEU A 223 12.71 -2.64 -2.18
C LEU A 223 13.17 -4.08 -2.43
N LEU A 224 12.90 -4.98 -1.51
CA LEU A 224 13.13 -6.41 -1.67
C LEU A 224 11.81 -7.16 -1.55
N PHE A 225 11.65 -8.19 -2.37
CA PHE A 225 10.45 -9.01 -2.38
C PHE A 225 10.81 -10.45 -2.01
N ALA A 226 10.26 -10.93 -0.91
CA ALA A 226 10.41 -12.29 -0.41
C ALA A 226 9.22 -12.66 0.48
N ASN A 227 8.90 -13.95 0.60
CA ASN A 227 7.86 -14.46 1.49
C ASN A 227 6.52 -13.70 1.36
N GLU A 228 6.11 -13.40 0.12
CA GLU A 228 4.88 -12.66 -0.22
C GLU A 228 4.81 -11.24 0.36
N CYS A 229 5.95 -10.68 0.78
CA CYS A 229 6.06 -9.34 1.32
C CYS A 229 7.09 -8.50 0.55
N MET A 230 6.86 -7.20 0.55
CA MET A 230 7.84 -6.18 0.21
C MET A 230 8.52 -5.70 1.49
N TYR A 231 9.85 -5.78 1.53
CA TYR A 231 10.69 -5.31 2.63
C TYR A 231 11.38 -4.00 2.23
N TYR A 232 11.34 -3.01 3.10
CA TYR A 232 11.92 -1.70 2.86
C TYR A 232 12.24 -0.97 4.17
N SER A 233 13.18 -0.03 4.13
CA SER A 233 13.47 0.83 5.29
C SER A 233 12.43 1.96 5.38
N ILE A 234 12.02 2.27 6.59
CA ILE A 234 11.00 3.28 6.91
C ILE A 234 11.55 4.44 7.74
N SER A 235 12.77 4.28 8.24
CA SER A 235 13.57 5.30 8.92
C SER A 235 15.03 4.88 8.90
N THR A 236 15.92 5.66 9.51
CA THR A 236 17.36 5.32 9.59
C THR A 236 17.64 3.99 10.29
N ASN A 237 16.78 3.57 11.23
CA ASN A 237 17.03 2.36 12.04
C ASN A 237 15.84 1.39 12.09
N LYS A 238 14.86 1.53 11.18
CA LYS A 238 13.73 0.61 11.11
C LYS A 238 13.46 0.15 9.70
N MET A 239 12.98 -1.09 9.62
CA MET A 239 12.49 -1.71 8.39
C MET A 239 11.06 -2.22 8.58
N ALA A 240 10.33 -2.36 7.50
CA ALA A 240 8.99 -2.92 7.49
C ALA A 240 8.87 -4.05 6.47
N ALA A 241 7.93 -4.96 6.73
CA ALA A 241 7.40 -5.92 5.76
C ALA A 241 5.93 -5.60 5.49
N MET A 242 5.58 -5.45 4.22
CA MET A 242 4.23 -5.16 3.74
C MET A 242 3.77 -6.27 2.80
N ASN A 243 2.60 -6.86 3.06
CA ASN A 243 2.04 -7.90 2.20
C ASN A 243 1.35 -7.33 0.95
N ALA A 244 0.86 -8.20 0.07
CA ALA A 244 0.21 -7.81 -1.19
C ALA A 244 -1.10 -7.03 -1.00
N LEU A 245 -1.71 -7.05 0.19
CA LEU A 245 -2.91 -6.25 0.50
C LEU A 245 -2.57 -4.85 1.00
N GLY A 246 -1.29 -4.52 1.15
CA GLY A 246 -0.81 -3.26 1.71
C GLY A 246 -0.75 -3.24 3.23
N GLN A 247 -1.00 -4.37 3.91
CA GLN A 247 -0.90 -4.48 5.36
C GLN A 247 0.56 -4.58 5.78
N ILE A 248 0.97 -3.80 6.78
CA ILE A 248 2.25 -3.99 7.46
C ILE A 248 2.13 -5.20 8.38
N THR A 249 2.92 -6.23 8.07
CA THR A 249 2.93 -7.49 8.83
C THR A 249 3.98 -7.49 9.93
N ASN A 250 5.11 -6.82 9.69
CA ASN A 250 6.22 -6.72 10.62
C ASN A 250 6.89 -5.35 10.53
N VAL A 251 7.39 -4.89 11.67
CA VAL A 251 8.33 -3.78 11.79
C VAL A 251 9.53 -4.27 12.58
N PHE A 252 10.72 -4.01 12.06
CA PHE A 252 11.99 -4.44 12.65
C PHE A 252 12.75 -3.20 13.11
N ASP A 253 13.10 -3.17 14.39
CA ASP A 253 13.95 -2.14 15.00
C ASP A 253 15.39 -2.65 15.03
N LEU A 254 16.30 -1.93 14.37
CA LEU A 254 17.72 -2.27 14.30
C LEU A 254 18.50 -1.81 15.55
N GLY A 255 17.82 -1.22 16.54
CA GLY A 255 18.43 -0.73 17.77
C GLY A 255 19.39 0.43 17.52
N ASN A 256 20.66 0.23 17.88
CA ASN A 256 21.73 1.24 17.70
C ASN A 256 22.32 1.25 16.29
N TYR A 257 21.85 0.41 15.39
CA TYR A 257 22.35 0.37 14.03
C TYR A 257 21.53 1.28 13.12
N GLU A 258 22.16 2.27 12.53
CA GLU A 258 21.60 3.07 11.45
C GLU A 258 21.96 2.44 10.11
N LEU A 259 20.93 2.11 9.34
CA LEU A 259 21.01 1.56 8.01
C LEU A 259 21.46 2.62 7.01
N HIS A 260 22.32 2.25 6.07
CA HIS A 260 22.73 3.12 4.97
C HIS A 260 23.00 2.32 3.69
N HIS A 261 22.81 2.96 2.56
CA HIS A 261 23.08 2.51 1.20
C HIS A 261 22.34 1.25 0.76
N ASP A 262 22.52 0.08 1.39
CA ASP A 262 21.98 -1.16 0.84
C ASP A 262 21.73 -2.25 1.88
N TYR A 263 20.85 -3.16 1.50
CA TYR A 263 20.57 -4.42 2.20
C TYR A 263 20.13 -5.49 1.19
N VAL A 264 20.35 -6.75 1.53
CA VAL A 264 20.10 -7.91 0.66
C VAL A 264 19.75 -9.13 1.50
N PHE A 265 18.91 -10.02 0.98
CA PHE A 265 18.72 -11.34 1.61
C PHE A 265 19.96 -12.22 1.38
N ASP A 266 20.37 -12.95 2.43
CA ASP A 266 21.34 -14.04 2.31
C ASP A 266 20.67 -15.36 1.90
N ASP A 267 21.48 -16.41 1.70
CA ASP A 267 21.00 -17.73 1.28
C ASP A 267 20.10 -18.43 2.33
N ASN A 268 20.07 -17.96 3.57
CA ASN A 268 19.25 -18.48 4.65
C ASN A 268 17.90 -17.74 4.78
N GLY A 269 17.71 -16.68 4.02
CA GLY A 269 16.53 -15.80 4.08
C GLY A 269 16.58 -14.75 5.18
N ASP A 270 17.73 -14.58 5.84
CA ASP A 270 18.01 -13.43 6.71
C ASP A 270 18.48 -12.23 5.89
N MET A 271 18.32 -11.02 6.41
CA MET A 271 18.74 -9.81 5.72
C MET A 271 20.09 -9.32 6.22
N LEU A 272 21.04 -9.14 5.30
CA LEU A 272 22.32 -8.47 5.57
C LEU A 272 22.14 -6.99 5.24
N ILE A 273 22.56 -6.12 6.17
CA ILE A 273 22.33 -4.68 6.12
C ILE A 273 23.67 -3.98 6.35
N LEU A 274 24.02 -3.03 5.47
CA LEU A 274 25.09 -2.08 5.73
C LEU A 274 24.63 -1.08 6.78
N ALA A 275 25.44 -0.90 7.82
CA ALA A 275 25.05 -0.12 8.99
C ALA A 275 26.19 0.65 9.64
N THR A 276 25.80 1.68 10.38
CA THR A 276 26.63 2.40 11.34
C THR A 276 26.18 2.05 12.76
N ASP A 277 27.09 1.74 13.65
CA ASP A 277 26.80 1.62 15.09
C ASP A 277 26.89 3.02 15.74
N THR A 278 25.75 3.61 16.06
CA THR A 278 25.66 4.97 16.63
C THR A 278 26.31 5.12 18.01
N THR A 279 26.69 4.02 18.66
CA THR A 279 27.45 4.04 19.92
C THR A 279 28.95 4.16 19.73
N LYS A 280 29.43 4.12 18.46
CA LYS A 280 30.84 4.23 18.06
C LYS A 280 31.10 5.55 17.33
N GLU A 281 32.38 5.92 17.24
CA GLU A 281 32.82 7.11 16.50
C GLU A 281 33.06 6.85 15.00
N THR A 282 32.89 5.59 14.55
CA THR A 282 33.05 5.18 13.14
C THR A 282 31.72 5.21 12.41
N VAL A 283 31.75 5.41 11.10
CA VAL A 283 30.57 5.44 10.24
C VAL A 283 30.69 4.41 9.12
N GLU A 284 29.56 3.82 8.75
CA GLU A 284 29.39 2.98 7.55
C GLU A 284 30.32 1.75 7.50
N ASP A 285 30.69 1.21 8.64
CA ASP A 285 31.72 0.17 8.76
C ASP A 285 31.20 -1.19 9.28
N MET A 286 29.88 -1.35 9.38
CA MET A 286 29.26 -2.56 9.88
C MET A 286 28.46 -3.30 8.82
N ILE A 287 28.43 -4.63 8.95
CA ILE A 287 27.39 -5.47 8.35
C ILE A 287 26.66 -6.16 9.50
N VAL A 288 25.37 -5.92 9.59
CA VAL A 288 24.51 -6.59 10.56
C VAL A 288 23.58 -7.56 9.84
N ARG A 289 23.14 -8.60 10.56
CA ARG A 289 22.12 -9.54 10.12
C ARG A 289 20.86 -9.29 10.89
N LEU A 290 19.76 -9.12 10.18
CA LEU A 290 18.40 -9.13 10.70
C LEU A 290 17.76 -10.47 10.36
N ASN A 291 17.37 -11.22 11.38
CA ASN A 291 16.51 -12.39 11.20
C ASN A 291 15.07 -11.91 11.01
N VAL A 292 14.52 -12.04 9.80
CA VAL A 292 13.19 -11.51 9.47
C VAL A 292 12.03 -12.32 10.08
N THR A 293 12.32 -13.47 10.69
CA THR A 293 11.33 -14.28 11.40
C THR A 293 11.23 -13.89 12.87
N THR A 294 12.38 -13.69 13.54
CA THR A 294 12.43 -13.40 14.98
C THR A 294 12.58 -11.92 15.29
N GLY A 295 13.07 -11.11 14.34
CA GLY A 295 13.42 -9.72 14.53
C GLY A 295 14.80 -9.50 15.19
N ASP A 296 15.54 -10.60 15.47
CA ASP A 296 16.85 -10.50 16.10
C ASP A 296 17.88 -9.85 15.18
N VAL A 297 18.64 -8.89 15.72
CA VAL A 297 19.73 -8.22 15.02
C VAL A 297 21.06 -8.65 15.60
N SER A 298 22.01 -9.01 14.74
CA SER A 298 23.34 -9.44 15.16
C SER A 298 24.44 -8.89 14.26
N LEU A 299 25.57 -8.53 14.85
CA LEU A 299 26.76 -8.07 14.11
C LEU A 299 27.37 -9.24 13.34
N VAL A 300 27.60 -9.07 12.04
CA VAL A 300 28.30 -10.04 11.17
C VAL A 300 29.73 -9.61 10.93
N VAL A 301 29.95 -8.35 10.57
CA VAL A 301 31.27 -7.80 10.25
C VAL A 301 31.39 -6.40 10.87
N ASP A 302 32.53 -6.17 11.51
CA ASP A 302 33.03 -4.85 11.89
C ASP A 302 34.29 -4.59 11.04
N MET A 303 34.16 -3.78 10.00
CA MET A 303 35.23 -3.45 9.06
C MET A 303 36.38 -2.72 9.75
N GLY A 304 36.05 -1.90 10.74
CA GLY A 304 37.06 -1.20 11.53
C GLY A 304 37.95 -2.14 12.35
N ASN A 305 37.47 -3.32 12.70
CA ASN A 305 38.31 -4.35 13.34
C ASN A 305 39.13 -5.14 12.32
N LEU A 306 38.65 -5.24 11.07
CA LEU A 306 39.39 -5.92 10.00
C LEU A 306 40.46 -5.02 9.38
N PHE A 307 40.23 -3.73 9.30
CA PHE A 307 41.08 -2.75 8.61
C PHE A 307 41.52 -1.64 9.58
N THR A 308 42.25 -2.02 10.61
CA THR A 308 42.66 -1.11 11.71
C THR A 308 43.44 0.13 11.24
N ASP A 309 44.18 0.02 10.13
CA ASP A 309 45.00 1.10 9.58
C ASP A 309 44.16 2.26 9.01
N TYR A 310 42.90 2.03 8.70
CA TYR A 310 41.96 3.05 8.17
C TYR A 310 41.25 3.87 9.26
N LYS A 311 41.30 3.42 10.53
CA LYS A 311 40.70 4.15 11.66
C LYS A 311 41.49 5.39 12.10
N ALA A 312 42.70 5.57 11.62
CA ALA A 312 43.64 6.59 12.08
C ALA A 312 43.72 7.83 11.17
N SER A 313 42.86 7.94 10.17
CA SER A 313 42.92 9.04 9.21
C SER A 313 41.77 10.04 9.37
#